data_fba95120c717e0221a61eb406e7fe75c
#
_entry.id   fba95120c717e0221a61eb406e7fe75c
#
_cell.length_a   1.000
_cell.length_b   1.000
_cell.length_c   1.000
_cell.angle_alpha   90.00
_cell.angle_beta   90.00
_cell.angle_gamma   90.00
#
_symmetry.space_group_name_H-M   'P 1'
#
loop_
_entity.id
_entity.type
_entity.pdbx_description
1 polymer ?
#
loop_
_entity_poly.entity_id
_entity_poly.type
_entity_poly.pdbx_seq_one_letter_code
_entity_poly.pdbx_strand_id
1 'polypeptide(L)'
;MSQPSPVSVVFAAQSVAGQVRTHNEDALACRPDLGLWALADGMGGHARGEVASALALEELVGALQQGEELFAAVHAAHLAIAAAAQPVAGEAGMGSTLVAVRLNGDEFELAWVGDSRAYRIGSEHIEQLSHDHSWVQAMVDVGRMSAEEAREHPRRNVILQCLGQVGQ
;
A
#
# COMPACT_ATOMS: atom_id res chain seq x y z
N MET A 1 36.74 10.84 10.14
CA MET A 1 35.52 10.90 9.29
C MET A 1 34.35 10.87 10.24
N SER A 2 33.65 12.00 10.41
CA SER A 2 32.46 12.07 11.29
C SER A 2 31.36 11.25 10.64
N GLN A 3 30.82 10.29 11.37
CA GLN A 3 29.60 9.61 10.93
C GLN A 3 28.47 10.64 10.90
N PRO A 4 27.64 10.65 9.85
CA PRO A 4 26.46 11.52 9.85
C PRO A 4 25.61 11.19 11.09
N SER A 5 25.16 12.24 11.77
CA SER A 5 24.23 12.07 12.90
C SER A 5 22.96 11.37 12.38
N PRO A 6 22.43 10.38 13.12
CA PRO A 6 21.22 9.70 12.71
C PRO A 6 20.09 10.74 12.54
N VAL A 7 19.42 10.71 11.41
CA VAL A 7 18.22 11.55 11.16
C VAL A 7 17.17 11.17 12.19
N SER A 8 16.77 12.12 13.03
CA SER A 8 15.68 11.90 13.98
C SER A 8 14.36 12.06 13.25
N VAL A 9 13.61 10.97 13.12
CA VAL A 9 12.30 10.95 12.48
C VAL A 9 11.21 11.03 13.55
N VAL A 10 10.33 12.00 13.45
CA VAL A 10 9.09 12.08 14.23
C VAL A 10 7.96 11.62 13.33
N PHE A 11 7.15 10.69 13.80
CA PHE A 11 6.02 10.18 13.05
C PHE A 11 4.76 10.07 13.90
N ALA A 12 3.61 10.03 13.23
CA ALA A 12 2.32 9.67 13.81
C ALA A 12 1.61 8.71 12.85
N ALA A 13 0.86 7.77 13.40
CA ALA A 13 0.07 6.83 12.62
C ALA A 13 -1.31 6.65 13.26
N GLN A 14 -2.34 6.52 12.42
CA GLN A 14 -3.70 6.29 12.87
C GLN A 14 -4.44 5.43 11.84
N SER A 15 -5.19 4.44 12.32
CA SER A 15 -6.15 3.68 11.54
C SER A 15 -7.46 3.61 12.31
N VAL A 16 -8.57 3.90 11.65
CA VAL A 16 -9.90 3.90 12.26
C VAL A 16 -10.91 3.33 11.27
N ALA A 17 -11.86 2.53 11.76
CA ALA A 17 -13.00 2.13 10.97
C ALA A 17 -13.79 3.37 10.53
N GLY A 18 -14.10 3.47 9.24
CA GLY A 18 -14.92 4.54 8.70
C GLY A 18 -16.36 4.48 9.23
N GLN A 19 -17.16 5.51 8.93
CA GLN A 19 -18.55 5.61 9.40
C GLN A 19 -19.52 4.63 8.70
N VAL A 20 -19.11 3.99 7.61
CA VAL A 20 -19.96 3.14 6.78
C VAL A 20 -19.65 1.65 6.98
N ARG A 21 -18.37 1.30 7.24
CA ARG A 21 -17.92 -0.08 7.43
C ARG A 21 -17.99 -0.48 8.90
N THR A 22 -18.31 -1.74 9.17
CA THR A 22 -18.31 -2.32 10.53
C THR A 22 -16.93 -2.87 10.94
N HIS A 23 -16.07 -3.11 9.96
CA HIS A 23 -14.72 -3.63 10.14
C HIS A 23 -13.71 -2.69 9.48
N ASN A 24 -12.50 -2.67 10.03
CA ASN A 24 -11.36 -1.98 9.46
C ASN A 24 -10.45 -3.03 8.81
N GLU A 25 -10.30 -2.97 7.51
CA GLU A 25 -9.48 -3.89 6.73
C GLU A 25 -8.07 -3.31 6.43
N ASP A 26 -7.79 -2.11 6.97
CA ASP A 26 -6.48 -1.47 6.86
C ASP A 26 -5.50 -2.00 7.91
N ALA A 27 -4.24 -2.10 7.55
CA ALA A 27 -3.13 -2.38 8.46
C ALA A 27 -2.03 -1.33 8.32
N LEU A 28 -1.32 -1.06 9.43
CA LEU A 28 -0.20 -0.12 9.49
C LEU A 28 1.05 -0.80 10.05
N ALA A 29 2.21 -0.51 9.47
CA ALA A 29 3.50 -0.88 10.01
C ALA A 29 4.39 0.38 10.19
N CYS A 30 4.83 0.64 11.42
CA CYS A 30 5.78 1.69 11.75
C CYS A 30 7.00 1.01 12.40
N ARG A 31 8.08 0.88 11.66
CA ARG A 31 9.32 0.20 12.07
C ARG A 31 10.50 1.15 11.88
N PRO A 32 10.68 2.13 12.78
CA PRO A 32 11.79 3.09 12.70
C PRO A 32 13.17 2.41 12.76
N ASP A 33 13.26 1.24 13.38
CA ASP A 33 14.46 0.39 13.40
C ASP A 33 14.87 -0.14 12.02
N LEU A 34 13.91 -0.28 11.10
CA LEU A 34 14.11 -0.63 9.68
C LEU A 34 14.03 0.58 8.74
N GLY A 35 13.76 1.78 9.29
CA GLY A 35 13.44 2.96 8.50
C GLY A 35 12.12 2.85 7.74
N LEU A 36 11.19 1.97 8.14
CA LEU A 36 9.99 1.61 7.37
C LEU A 36 8.70 2.19 7.96
N TRP A 37 7.90 2.79 7.09
CA TRP A 37 6.48 3.11 7.34
C TRP A 37 5.67 2.59 6.16
N ALA A 38 4.66 1.78 6.45
CA ALA A 38 3.83 1.15 5.44
C ALA A 38 2.36 1.11 5.85
N LEU A 39 1.49 1.16 4.86
CA LEU A 39 0.05 1.03 4.96
C LEU A 39 -0.42 0.00 3.92
N ALA A 40 -1.37 -0.83 4.30
CA ALA A 40 -2.04 -1.78 3.44
C ALA A 40 -3.55 -1.68 3.65
N ASP A 41 -4.33 -1.55 2.56
CA ASP A 41 -5.79 -1.57 2.54
C ASP A 41 -6.23 -2.91 1.95
N GLY A 42 -6.83 -3.72 2.79
CA GLY A 42 -7.22 -5.08 2.45
C GLY A 42 -8.56 -5.14 1.72
N MET A 43 -8.67 -6.06 0.77
CA MET A 43 -9.88 -6.31 0.03
C MET A 43 -10.21 -7.79 -0.05
N GLY A 44 -11.50 -8.11 0.07
CA GLY A 44 -12.01 -9.49 0.00
C GLY A 44 -13.33 -9.61 0.75
N GLY A 45 -14.13 -10.63 0.44
CA GLY A 45 -15.36 -10.91 1.20
C GLY A 45 -15.05 -11.48 2.58
N HIS A 46 -15.87 -11.20 3.62
CA HIS A 46 -15.86 -11.86 4.93
C HIS A 46 -14.49 -11.90 5.66
N ALA A 47 -14.02 -10.80 6.20
CA ALA A 47 -12.76 -10.69 6.97
C ALA A 47 -11.47 -11.06 6.19
N ARG A 48 -11.54 -11.36 4.89
CA ARG A 48 -10.37 -11.71 4.08
C ARG A 48 -9.49 -10.50 3.78
N GLY A 49 -10.08 -9.29 3.69
CA GLY A 49 -9.34 -8.05 3.52
C GLY A 49 -8.40 -7.79 4.70
N GLU A 50 -8.90 -7.92 5.93
CA GLU A 50 -8.11 -7.79 7.15
C GLU A 50 -6.93 -8.79 7.20
N VAL A 51 -7.17 -10.03 6.78
CA VAL A 51 -6.11 -11.04 6.69
C VAL A 51 -5.09 -10.66 5.61
N ALA A 52 -5.54 -10.16 4.44
CA ALA A 52 -4.66 -9.80 3.35
C ALA A 52 -3.74 -8.62 3.70
N SER A 53 -4.28 -7.55 4.31
CA SER A 53 -3.49 -6.39 4.72
C SER A 53 -2.50 -6.71 5.84
N ALA A 54 -2.93 -7.54 6.83
CA ALA A 54 -2.04 -7.99 7.90
C ALA A 54 -0.88 -8.83 7.35
N LEU A 55 -1.19 -9.81 6.49
CA LEU A 55 -0.19 -10.67 5.85
C LEU A 55 0.77 -9.87 4.97
N ALA A 56 0.26 -8.87 4.21
CA ALA A 56 1.09 -7.99 3.41
C ALA A 56 2.20 -7.34 4.24
N LEU A 57 1.84 -6.78 5.40
CA LEU A 57 2.79 -6.07 6.25
C LEU A 57 3.68 -7.03 7.07
N GLU A 58 3.18 -8.18 7.47
CA GLU A 58 3.98 -9.20 8.15
C GLU A 58 5.12 -9.69 7.26
N GLU A 59 4.82 -10.06 6.02
CA GLU A 59 5.82 -10.54 5.06
C GLU A 59 6.80 -9.42 4.63
N LEU A 60 6.28 -8.20 4.39
CA LEU A 60 7.12 -7.05 4.08
C LEU A 60 8.15 -6.80 5.20
N VAL A 61 7.70 -6.74 6.44
CA VAL A 61 8.58 -6.53 7.61
C VAL A 61 9.53 -7.69 7.79
N GLY A 62 9.07 -8.92 7.66
CA GLY A 62 9.88 -10.13 7.79
C GLY A 62 11.03 -10.19 6.79
N ALA A 63 10.76 -9.90 5.52
CA ALA A 63 11.77 -9.86 4.47
C ALA A 63 12.82 -8.76 4.71
N LEU A 64 12.37 -7.54 5.08
CA LEU A 64 13.28 -6.44 5.41
C LEU A 64 14.17 -6.74 6.64
N GLN A 65 13.64 -7.45 7.65
CA GLN A 65 14.42 -7.90 8.80
C GLN A 65 15.51 -8.91 8.43
N GLN A 66 15.29 -9.69 7.37
CA GLN A 66 16.29 -10.62 6.81
C GLN A 66 17.31 -9.93 5.91
N GLY A 67 17.16 -8.60 5.70
CA GLY A 67 18.09 -7.80 4.91
C GLY A 67 17.73 -7.71 3.42
N GLU A 68 16.52 -8.13 3.06
CA GLU A 68 16.05 -7.99 1.67
C GLU A 68 15.82 -6.51 1.30
N GLU A 69 15.93 -6.22 0.02
CA GLU A 69 15.60 -4.91 -0.55
C GLU A 69 14.07 -4.69 -0.58
N LEU A 70 13.63 -3.44 -0.57
CA LEU A 70 12.19 -3.10 -0.51
C LEU A 70 11.37 -3.77 -1.62
N PHE A 71 11.88 -3.81 -2.86
CA PHE A 71 11.19 -4.45 -3.98
C PHE A 71 11.02 -5.96 -3.76
N ALA A 72 12.05 -6.65 -3.29
CA ALA A 72 12.00 -8.09 -2.99
C ALA A 72 11.00 -8.36 -1.85
N ALA A 73 10.98 -7.51 -0.82
CA ALA A 73 10.05 -7.61 0.30
C ALA A 73 8.58 -7.43 -0.15
N VAL A 74 8.30 -6.47 -1.04
CA VAL A 74 6.97 -6.30 -1.64
C VAL A 74 6.56 -7.52 -2.48
N HIS A 75 7.51 -8.09 -3.22
CA HIS A 75 7.24 -9.30 -4.00
C HIS A 75 6.95 -10.51 -3.10
N ALA A 76 7.68 -10.67 -1.99
CA ALA A 76 7.39 -11.70 -1.00
C ALA A 76 5.98 -11.57 -0.42
N ALA A 77 5.57 -10.36 -0.06
CA ALA A 77 4.20 -10.07 0.39
C ALA A 77 3.15 -10.45 -0.66
N HIS A 78 3.39 -10.11 -1.95
CA HIS A 78 2.51 -10.51 -3.04
C HIS A 78 2.34 -12.03 -3.13
N LEU A 79 3.45 -12.77 -3.10
CA LEU A 79 3.42 -14.24 -3.20
C LEU A 79 2.73 -14.89 -2.00
N ALA A 80 2.94 -14.37 -0.80
CA ALA A 80 2.30 -14.88 0.41
C ALA A 80 0.77 -14.72 0.36
N ILE A 81 0.29 -13.54 -0.04
CA ILE A 81 -1.15 -13.32 -0.20
C ILE A 81 -1.71 -14.22 -1.32
N ALA A 82 -1.02 -14.33 -2.46
CA ALA A 82 -1.44 -15.19 -3.56
C ALA A 82 -1.54 -16.67 -3.15
N ALA A 83 -0.59 -17.15 -2.34
CA ALA A 83 -0.61 -18.51 -1.79
C ALA A 83 -1.76 -18.73 -0.79
N ALA A 84 -2.06 -17.72 0.03
CA ALA A 84 -3.14 -17.78 1.01
C ALA A 84 -4.53 -17.54 0.39
N ALA A 85 -4.61 -16.88 -0.77
CA ALA A 85 -5.85 -16.57 -1.49
C ALA A 85 -6.45 -17.79 -2.23
N GLN A 86 -6.22 -19.02 -1.76
CA GLN A 86 -6.74 -20.25 -2.39
C GLN A 86 -8.22 -20.06 -2.78
N PRO A 87 -8.60 -20.23 -4.04
CA PRO A 87 -9.96 -20.01 -4.47
C PRO A 87 -10.88 -21.08 -3.86
N VAL A 88 -11.77 -20.64 -2.98
CA VAL A 88 -12.97 -21.41 -2.65
C VAL A 88 -13.96 -21.14 -3.77
N ALA A 89 -14.52 -22.19 -4.36
CA ALA A 89 -15.44 -22.06 -5.50
C ALA A 89 -16.59 -21.09 -5.15
N GLY A 90 -16.70 -19.98 -5.90
CA GLY A 90 -17.75 -18.97 -5.74
C GLY A 90 -17.40 -17.81 -4.81
N GLU A 91 -16.22 -17.75 -4.23
CA GLU A 91 -15.77 -16.60 -3.42
C GLU A 91 -14.72 -15.77 -4.18
N ALA A 92 -14.81 -14.45 -4.05
CA ALA A 92 -13.76 -13.56 -4.52
C ALA A 92 -12.45 -13.84 -3.74
N GLY A 93 -11.32 -13.83 -4.44
CA GLY A 93 -10.01 -13.91 -3.81
C GLY A 93 -9.78 -12.77 -2.83
N MET A 94 -8.78 -12.89 -1.97
CA MET A 94 -8.32 -11.78 -1.15
C MET A 94 -7.14 -11.06 -1.81
N GLY A 95 -6.98 -9.79 -1.50
CA GLY A 95 -5.87 -8.97 -1.98
C GLY A 95 -5.65 -7.78 -1.05
N SER A 96 -4.60 -7.03 -1.28
CA SER A 96 -4.34 -5.79 -0.55
C SER A 96 -3.65 -4.76 -1.43
N THR A 97 -3.94 -3.49 -1.18
CA THR A 97 -3.05 -2.41 -1.60
C THR A 97 -1.79 -2.44 -0.75
N LEU A 98 -0.79 -1.70 -1.14
CA LEU A 98 0.38 -1.39 -0.32
C LEU A 98 0.91 -0.02 -0.72
N VAL A 99 1.29 0.78 0.26
CA VAL A 99 2.21 1.90 0.10
C VAL A 99 3.24 1.84 1.21
N ALA A 100 4.52 1.84 0.84
CA ALA A 100 5.63 1.69 1.77
C ALA A 100 6.73 2.70 1.47
N VAL A 101 7.18 3.42 2.50
CA VAL A 101 8.34 4.31 2.46
C VAL A 101 9.42 3.73 3.35
N ARG A 102 10.63 3.59 2.83
CA ARG A 102 11.83 3.20 3.57
C ARG A 102 12.86 4.31 3.52
N LEU A 103 13.29 4.78 4.67
CA LEU A 103 14.35 5.77 4.80
C LEU A 103 15.71 5.07 4.95
N ASN A 104 16.69 5.52 4.19
CA ASN A 104 18.07 5.07 4.26
C ASN A 104 19.02 6.28 4.23
N GLY A 105 19.41 6.77 5.40
CA GLY A 105 20.15 8.04 5.52
C GLY A 105 19.31 9.22 5.02
N ASP A 106 19.84 9.92 4.02
CA ASP A 106 19.22 11.10 3.41
C ASP A 106 18.32 10.74 2.19
N GLU A 107 18.23 9.47 1.86
CA GLU A 107 17.44 8.96 0.75
C GLU A 107 16.21 8.23 1.26
N PHE A 108 15.19 8.12 0.42
CA PHE A 108 14.05 7.26 0.66
C PHE A 108 13.72 6.43 -0.57
N GLU A 109 13.24 5.22 -0.31
CA GLU A 109 12.64 4.35 -1.29
C GLU A 109 11.11 4.39 -1.11
N LEU A 110 10.38 4.38 -2.22
CA LEU A 110 8.93 4.32 -2.22
C LEU A 110 8.48 3.14 -3.09
N ALA A 111 7.64 2.29 -2.52
CA ALA A 111 6.97 1.23 -3.25
C ALA A 111 5.46 1.32 -3.02
N TRP A 112 4.66 1.06 -4.07
CA TRP A 112 3.20 1.03 -3.94
C TRP A 112 2.55 0.09 -4.94
N VAL A 113 1.41 -0.46 -4.55
CA VAL A 113 0.48 -1.21 -5.40
C VAL A 113 -0.94 -0.87 -4.97
N GLY A 114 -1.80 -0.49 -5.91
CA GLY A 114 -3.18 -0.08 -5.63
C GLY A 114 -3.37 1.43 -5.67
N ASP A 115 -4.34 1.93 -4.92
CA ASP A 115 -4.75 3.34 -4.87
C ASP A 115 -4.50 4.02 -3.52
N SER A 116 -3.79 3.34 -2.61
CA SER A 116 -3.22 3.97 -1.42
C SER A 116 -2.08 4.90 -1.82
N ARG A 117 -2.02 6.10 -1.21
CA ARG A 117 -1.20 7.19 -1.71
C ARG A 117 -0.10 7.64 -0.76
N ALA A 118 1.03 8.00 -1.32
CA ALA A 118 2.11 8.72 -0.64
C ALA A 118 2.20 10.16 -1.14
N TYR A 119 2.39 11.09 -0.19
CA TYR A 119 2.55 12.50 -0.49
C TYR A 119 3.82 13.05 0.15
N ARG A 120 4.53 13.91 -0.57
CA ARG A 120 5.57 14.77 -0.02
C ARG A 120 5.00 16.15 0.24
N ILE A 121 5.14 16.62 1.48
CA ILE A 121 4.65 17.92 1.90
C ILE A 121 5.86 18.78 2.20
N GLY A 122 6.05 19.83 1.41
CA GLY A 122 7.05 20.87 1.62
C GLY A 122 6.42 22.12 2.23
N SER A 123 7.22 23.19 2.38
CA SER A 123 6.75 24.48 2.90
C SER A 123 5.72 25.17 2.00
N GLU A 124 5.77 24.93 0.69
CA GLU A 124 4.98 25.67 -0.29
C GLU A 124 4.13 24.78 -1.21
N HIS A 125 4.34 23.48 -1.19
CA HIS A 125 3.62 22.56 -2.09
C HIS A 125 3.41 21.19 -1.48
N ILE A 126 2.39 20.51 -1.99
CA ILE A 126 2.09 19.10 -1.74
C ILE A 126 2.20 18.37 -3.07
N GLU A 127 2.95 17.29 -3.09
CA GLU A 127 3.17 16.45 -4.25
C GLU A 127 2.78 15.01 -3.95
N GLN A 128 1.92 14.44 -4.78
CA GLN A 128 1.64 13.00 -4.73
C GLN A 128 2.79 12.25 -5.40
N LEU A 129 3.44 11.36 -4.67
CA LEU A 129 4.58 10.58 -5.14
C LEU A 129 4.17 9.25 -5.77
N SER A 130 3.05 8.68 -5.33
CA SER A 130 2.48 7.46 -5.90
C SER A 130 1.53 7.78 -7.06
N HIS A 131 1.26 6.80 -7.91
CA HIS A 131 0.28 6.91 -8.99
C HIS A 131 -0.74 5.78 -8.85
N ASP A 132 -2.03 6.11 -8.80
CA ASP A 132 -3.07 5.15 -8.47
C ASP A 132 -3.21 4.07 -9.54
N HIS A 133 -3.19 2.83 -9.14
CA HIS A 133 -3.53 1.70 -10.01
C HIS A 133 -5.06 1.47 -10.01
N SER A 134 -5.80 2.50 -10.41
CA SER A 134 -7.27 2.47 -10.46
C SER A 134 -7.80 2.67 -11.88
N TRP A 135 -9.03 2.20 -12.12
CA TRP A 135 -9.69 2.37 -13.42
C TRP A 135 -9.86 3.83 -13.80
N VAL A 136 -10.26 4.67 -12.85
CA VAL A 136 -10.46 6.10 -13.11
C VAL A 136 -9.14 6.79 -13.44
N GLN A 137 -8.06 6.45 -12.76
CA GLN A 137 -6.74 7.00 -13.06
C GLN A 137 -6.28 6.61 -14.47
N ALA A 138 -6.46 5.35 -14.86
CA ALA A 138 -6.16 4.91 -16.22
C ALA A 138 -6.96 5.68 -17.29
N MET A 139 -8.22 6.07 -16.99
CA MET A 139 -9.02 6.90 -17.91
C MET A 139 -8.53 8.35 -17.96
N VAL A 140 -8.05 8.89 -16.85
CA VAL A 140 -7.42 10.23 -16.80
C VAL A 140 -6.13 10.23 -17.61
N ASP A 141 -5.28 9.22 -17.43
CA ASP A 141 -3.97 9.11 -18.11
C ASP A 141 -4.09 9.06 -19.64
N VAL A 142 -5.13 8.41 -20.14
CA VAL A 142 -5.40 8.37 -21.59
C VAL A 142 -6.25 9.55 -22.09
N GLY A 143 -6.52 10.53 -21.25
CA GLY A 143 -7.27 11.74 -21.60
C GLY A 143 -8.76 11.53 -21.89
N ARG A 144 -9.35 10.42 -21.40
CA ARG A 144 -10.78 10.11 -21.57
C ARG A 144 -11.65 10.61 -20.42
N MET A 145 -11.03 11.13 -19.38
CA MET A 145 -11.70 11.63 -18.18
C MET A 145 -10.83 12.72 -17.55
N SER A 146 -11.43 13.77 -17.02
CA SER A 146 -10.73 14.75 -16.19
C SER A 146 -10.54 14.22 -14.77
N ALA A 147 -9.60 14.79 -14.03
CA ALA A 147 -9.39 14.46 -12.62
C ALA A 147 -10.61 14.79 -11.73
N GLU A 148 -11.42 15.79 -12.12
CA GLU A 148 -12.65 16.13 -11.42
C GLU A 148 -13.73 15.08 -11.63
N GLU A 149 -13.97 14.67 -12.87
CA GLU A 149 -14.91 13.60 -13.22
C GLU A 149 -14.54 12.28 -12.53
N ALA A 150 -13.23 11.97 -12.44
CA ALA A 150 -12.73 10.76 -11.79
C ALA A 150 -13.13 10.67 -10.31
N ARG A 151 -13.15 11.80 -9.58
CA ARG A 151 -13.49 11.83 -8.15
C ARG A 151 -14.93 11.43 -7.85
N GLU A 152 -15.85 11.73 -8.77
CA GLU A 152 -17.28 11.48 -8.61
C GLU A 152 -17.76 10.24 -9.39
N HIS A 153 -16.85 9.61 -10.15
CA HIS A 153 -17.22 8.50 -11.03
C HIS A 153 -17.68 7.27 -10.23
N PRO A 154 -18.73 6.54 -10.67
CA PRO A 154 -19.21 5.34 -9.99
C PRO A 154 -18.15 4.24 -9.83
N ARG A 155 -17.16 4.18 -10.73
CA ARG A 155 -16.04 3.23 -10.70
C ARG A 155 -14.79 3.77 -10.02
N ARG A 156 -14.87 4.85 -9.23
CA ARG A 156 -13.69 5.44 -8.57
C ARG A 156 -12.95 4.48 -7.64
N ASN A 157 -13.66 3.49 -7.11
CA ASN A 157 -13.10 2.47 -6.21
C ASN A 157 -12.69 1.18 -6.93
N VAL A 158 -12.60 1.17 -8.27
CA VAL A 158 -12.18 -0.01 -9.02
C VAL A 158 -10.65 -0.01 -9.14
N ILE A 159 -10.01 -0.90 -8.38
CA ILE A 159 -8.56 -1.10 -8.39
C ILE A 159 -8.20 -2.05 -9.53
N LEU A 160 -7.13 -1.75 -10.26
CA LEU A 160 -6.63 -2.55 -11.38
C LEU A 160 -5.47 -3.46 -10.98
N GLN A 161 -4.73 -3.11 -9.93
CA GLN A 161 -3.61 -3.90 -9.43
C GLN A 161 -3.63 -3.93 -7.90
N CYS A 162 -3.45 -5.11 -7.34
CA CYS A 162 -3.29 -5.33 -5.90
C CYS A 162 -2.32 -6.49 -5.63
N LEU A 163 -1.80 -6.57 -4.41
CA LEU A 163 -1.05 -7.73 -3.95
C LEU A 163 -1.97 -8.94 -3.86
N GLY A 164 -1.45 -10.14 -4.15
CA GLY A 164 -2.20 -11.38 -4.09
C GLY A 164 -2.99 -11.73 -5.35
N GLN A 165 -3.14 -10.81 -6.31
CA GLN A 165 -3.79 -11.09 -7.58
C GLN A 165 -2.80 -11.71 -8.56
N VAL A 166 -3.01 -12.97 -8.90
CA VAL A 166 -2.19 -13.72 -9.89
C VAL A 166 -2.88 -13.65 -11.24
N GLY A 167 -2.24 -13.00 -12.19
CA GLY A 167 -2.47 -13.02 -13.65
C GLY A 167 -3.93 -12.91 -14.14
N GLN A 168 -4.26 -11.76 -14.69
CA GLN A 168 -5.18 -11.67 -15.84
C GLN A 168 -4.41 -11.36 -17.10
#